data_c2ed97346a8a597e41ff5577e2443843
#
_entry.id   c2ed97346a8a597e41ff5577e2443843
#
_cell.length_a   1.000
_cell.length_b   1.000
_cell.length_c   1.000
_cell.angle_alpha   90.00
_cell.angle_beta   90.00
_cell.angle_gamma   90.00
#
_symmetry.space_group_name_H-M   'P 1'
#
loop_
_entity.id
_entity.type
_entity.pdbx_description
1 polymer ?
#
loop_
_entity_poly.entity_id
_entity_poly.type
_entity_poly.pdbx_seq_one_letter_code
_entity_poly.pdbx_strand_id
1 'polypeptide(L)'
;VHGILGTDNSKRDIWSGVIAGVKWAMLIGLLTALVSVSIGVVYGVISAYVGGWKDSLMQRIFEIFISVPMLPVLIVMSAVFKPNIWVMIGIMCIFYWVGPVKTVRSMGLQIKEETYIEASRALGASNTRIIFKHMVPLLIPYAFASMALNVPGAIVVEATLSLLGLGDPNIVTWGQILQDAHNGGAMLSGMWWWVVPPGLAIAFMGMTFAFVGFAMDKILNPKLKTR
;
A
#
# COMPACT_ATOMS: atom_id res chain seq x y z
N VAL A 1 6.93 -36.14 -11.38
CA VAL A 1 5.81 -35.32 -11.89
C VAL A 1 6.41 -33.97 -12.27
N HIS A 2 6.49 -33.68 -13.56
CA HIS A 2 6.95 -32.39 -14.01
C HIS A 2 5.77 -31.42 -13.89
N GLY A 3 5.90 -30.37 -13.04
CA GLY A 3 4.90 -29.29 -12.96
C GLY A 3 4.77 -28.56 -14.29
N ILE A 4 3.62 -27.87 -14.51
CA ILE A 4 3.32 -27.14 -15.76
C ILE A 4 4.41 -26.12 -16.11
N LEU A 5 4.98 -25.45 -15.10
CA LEU A 5 6.06 -24.47 -15.22
C LEU A 5 7.43 -25.00 -14.77
N GLY A 6 7.58 -26.32 -14.60
CA GLY A 6 8.80 -26.92 -14.06
C GLY A 6 8.88 -26.88 -12.52
N THR A 7 10.03 -27.29 -12.02
CA THR A 7 10.29 -27.42 -10.57
C THR A 7 11.56 -26.65 -10.18
N ASP A 8 11.66 -26.32 -8.90
CA ASP A 8 12.87 -25.79 -8.29
C ASP A 8 13.91 -26.92 -8.02
N ASN A 9 15.07 -26.54 -7.45
CA ASN A 9 16.13 -27.46 -7.06
C ASN A 9 15.68 -28.48 -5.99
N SER A 10 14.63 -28.17 -5.22
CA SER A 10 14.02 -29.04 -4.21
C SER A 10 12.85 -29.86 -4.74
N LYS A 11 12.63 -29.88 -6.07
CA LYS A 11 11.52 -30.55 -6.75
C LYS A 11 10.12 -30.01 -6.38
N ARG A 12 10.01 -28.80 -5.82
CA ARG A 12 8.74 -28.13 -5.57
C ARG A 12 8.22 -27.55 -6.88
N ASP A 13 6.92 -27.69 -7.15
CA ASP A 13 6.27 -27.20 -8.37
C ASP A 13 6.11 -25.66 -8.32
N ILE A 14 6.68 -24.99 -9.32
CA ILE A 14 6.66 -23.52 -9.41
C ILE A 14 5.24 -22.99 -9.65
N TRP A 15 4.42 -23.69 -10.47
CA TRP A 15 3.04 -23.27 -10.72
C TRP A 15 2.22 -23.22 -9.43
N SER A 16 2.28 -24.29 -8.64
CA SER A 16 1.60 -24.35 -7.34
C SER A 16 2.08 -23.24 -6.40
N GLY A 17 3.38 -22.95 -6.40
CA GLY A 17 3.97 -21.87 -5.61
C GLY A 17 3.45 -20.48 -6.04
N VAL A 18 3.38 -20.21 -7.34
CA VAL A 18 2.86 -18.94 -7.88
C VAL A 18 1.39 -18.75 -7.49
N ILE A 19 0.56 -19.80 -7.60
CA ILE A 19 -0.85 -19.73 -7.17
C ILE A 19 -0.97 -19.51 -5.66
N ALA A 20 -0.19 -20.22 -4.84
CA ALA A 20 -0.19 -20.05 -3.40
C ALA A 20 0.22 -18.62 -2.99
N GLY A 21 1.16 -18.02 -3.72
CA GLY A 21 1.62 -16.64 -3.52
C GLY A 21 0.54 -15.59 -3.71
N VAL A 22 -0.49 -15.83 -4.54
CA VAL A 22 -1.61 -14.89 -4.76
C VAL A 22 -2.28 -14.50 -3.45
N LYS A 23 -2.57 -15.48 -2.61
CA LYS A 23 -3.22 -15.26 -1.30
C LYS A 23 -2.44 -14.27 -0.45
N TRP A 24 -1.13 -14.44 -0.37
CA TRP A 24 -0.27 -13.60 0.46
C TRP A 24 -0.05 -12.23 -0.15
N ALA A 25 0.15 -12.15 -1.46
CA ALA A 25 0.25 -10.89 -2.16
C ALA A 25 -1.01 -10.02 -1.98
N MET A 26 -2.21 -10.62 -2.10
CA MET A 26 -3.48 -9.95 -1.85
C MET A 26 -3.62 -9.49 -0.40
N LEU A 27 -3.29 -10.35 0.56
CA LEU A 27 -3.38 -10.03 1.98
C LEU A 27 -2.45 -8.87 2.34
N ILE A 28 -1.18 -8.92 1.93
CA ILE A 28 -0.19 -7.87 2.21
C ILE A 28 -0.60 -6.57 1.54
N GLY A 29 -0.90 -6.62 0.24
CA GLY A 29 -1.24 -5.44 -0.54
C GLY A 29 -2.50 -4.75 -0.02
N LEU A 30 -3.60 -5.49 0.13
CA LEU A 30 -4.88 -4.93 0.56
C LEU A 30 -4.85 -4.45 2.01
N LEU A 31 -4.27 -5.23 2.93
CA LEU A 31 -4.25 -4.86 4.33
C LEU A 31 -3.35 -3.64 4.57
N THR A 32 -2.16 -3.60 3.96
CA THR A 32 -1.28 -2.43 4.03
C THR A 32 -1.96 -1.20 3.45
N ALA A 33 -2.59 -1.31 2.27
CA ALA A 33 -3.28 -0.21 1.63
C ALA A 33 -4.48 0.27 2.47
N LEU A 34 -5.31 -0.65 2.98
CA LEU A 34 -6.48 -0.33 3.80
C LEU A 34 -6.09 0.46 5.06
N VAL A 35 -5.14 -0.07 5.82
CA VAL A 35 -4.72 0.54 7.09
C VAL A 35 -4.02 1.88 6.84
N SER A 36 -3.04 1.91 5.95
CA SER A 36 -2.24 3.11 5.70
C SER A 36 -3.06 4.24 5.08
N VAL A 37 -3.91 3.95 4.08
CA VAL A 37 -4.76 4.99 3.47
C VAL A 37 -5.81 5.50 4.44
N SER A 38 -6.39 4.63 5.27
CA SER A 38 -7.34 5.07 6.31
C SER A 38 -6.68 6.04 7.31
N ILE A 39 -5.47 5.72 7.77
CA ILE A 39 -4.69 6.61 8.65
C ILE A 39 -4.40 7.93 7.93
N GLY A 40 -3.90 7.88 6.69
CA GLY A 40 -3.55 9.06 5.91
C GLY A 40 -4.74 9.97 5.61
N VAL A 41 -5.92 9.40 5.34
CA VAL A 41 -7.16 10.16 5.13
C VAL A 41 -7.59 10.86 6.42
N VAL A 42 -7.67 10.14 7.53
CA VAL A 42 -8.04 10.72 8.83
C VAL A 42 -7.04 11.81 9.23
N TYR A 43 -5.75 11.53 9.11
CA TYR A 43 -4.70 12.50 9.42
C TYR A 43 -4.79 13.76 8.57
N GLY A 44 -4.91 13.61 7.25
CA GLY A 44 -5.00 14.73 6.31
C GLY A 44 -6.24 15.61 6.55
N VAL A 45 -7.41 14.99 6.82
CA VAL A 45 -8.64 15.72 7.14
C VAL A 45 -8.52 16.48 8.45
N ILE A 46 -8.01 15.84 9.50
CA ILE A 46 -7.82 16.50 10.81
C ILE A 46 -6.88 17.69 10.66
N SER A 47 -5.76 17.53 9.98
CA SER A 47 -4.78 18.58 9.70
C SER A 47 -5.44 19.77 8.98
N ALA A 48 -6.19 19.53 7.91
CA ALA A 48 -6.91 20.55 7.16
C ALA A 48 -7.97 21.29 8.02
N TYR A 49 -8.73 20.53 8.80
CA TYR A 49 -9.84 21.08 9.58
C TYR A 49 -9.37 21.96 10.74
N VAL A 50 -8.40 21.47 11.52
CA VAL A 50 -7.94 22.13 12.74
C VAL A 50 -7.22 23.44 12.43
N GLY A 51 -6.32 23.44 11.43
CA GLY A 51 -5.57 24.62 11.03
C GLY A 51 -4.60 25.15 12.10
N GLY A 52 -4.04 26.34 11.84
CA GLY A 52 -3.17 27.03 12.77
C GLY A 52 -1.93 26.23 13.21
N TRP A 53 -1.50 26.45 14.47
CA TRP A 53 -0.29 25.79 14.99
C TRP A 53 -0.38 24.25 15.07
N LYS A 54 -1.57 23.71 15.27
CA LYS A 54 -1.79 22.27 15.31
C LYS A 54 -1.58 21.63 13.95
N ASP A 55 -2.08 22.25 12.88
CA ASP A 55 -1.79 21.84 11.51
C ASP A 55 -0.28 21.93 11.23
N SER A 56 0.38 23.02 11.65
CA SER A 56 1.83 23.17 11.48
C SER A 56 2.61 22.04 12.18
N LEU A 57 2.20 21.65 13.39
CA LEU A 57 2.82 20.53 14.11
C LEU A 57 2.58 19.20 13.36
N MET A 58 1.36 18.95 12.89
CA MET A 58 1.06 17.75 12.10
C MET A 58 1.86 17.72 10.81
N GLN A 59 2.03 18.86 10.13
CA GLN A 59 2.88 18.93 8.93
C GLN A 59 4.35 18.63 9.25
N ARG A 60 4.88 19.06 10.42
CA ARG A 60 6.25 18.69 10.84
C ARG A 60 6.41 17.18 11.06
N ILE A 61 5.44 16.55 11.70
CA ILE A 61 5.45 15.09 11.87
C ILE A 61 5.43 14.41 10.49
N PHE A 62 4.54 14.87 9.60
CA PHE A 62 4.48 14.35 8.24
C PHE A 62 5.83 14.53 7.49
N GLU A 63 6.47 15.70 7.58
CA GLU A 63 7.76 16.01 6.96
C GLU A 63 8.88 15.09 7.45
N ILE A 64 8.89 14.73 8.74
CA ILE A 64 9.84 13.76 9.29
C ILE A 64 9.67 12.40 8.58
N PHE A 65 8.45 11.89 8.49
CA PHE A 65 8.21 10.58 7.87
C PHE A 65 8.54 10.56 6.38
N ILE A 66 8.23 11.62 5.63
CA ILE A 66 8.53 11.67 4.18
C ILE A 66 10.03 11.84 3.89
N SER A 67 10.78 12.42 4.84
CA SER A 67 12.23 12.62 4.71
C SER A 67 13.03 11.36 4.99
N VAL A 68 12.44 10.39 5.69
CA VAL A 68 13.11 9.12 6.01
C VAL A 68 13.03 8.17 4.82
N PRO A 69 14.15 7.68 4.31
CA PRO A 69 14.13 6.73 3.20
C PRO A 69 13.54 5.38 3.66
N MET A 70 12.33 5.08 3.17
CA MET A 70 11.51 3.95 3.64
C MET A 70 12.24 2.60 3.53
N LEU A 71 12.83 2.28 2.36
CA LEU A 71 13.44 0.97 2.13
C LEU A 71 14.61 0.66 3.08
N PRO A 72 15.60 1.55 3.30
CA PRO A 72 16.65 1.31 4.30
C PRO A 72 16.12 1.04 5.70
N VAL A 73 15.09 1.78 6.13
CA VAL A 73 14.50 1.57 7.46
C VAL A 73 13.77 0.23 7.52
N LEU A 74 13.01 -0.13 6.48
CA LEU A 74 12.35 -1.44 6.39
C LEU A 74 13.35 -2.59 6.46
N ILE A 75 14.49 -2.48 5.77
CA ILE A 75 15.57 -3.48 5.80
C ILE A 75 16.10 -3.64 7.23
N VAL A 76 16.46 -2.53 7.88
CA VAL A 76 16.97 -2.56 9.25
C VAL A 76 15.94 -3.14 10.23
N MET A 77 14.70 -2.69 10.16
CA MET A 77 13.63 -3.19 11.04
C MET A 77 13.34 -4.67 10.80
N SER A 78 13.30 -5.11 9.54
CA SER A 78 13.09 -6.53 9.22
C SER A 78 14.25 -7.42 9.65
N ALA A 79 15.47 -6.88 9.72
CA ALA A 79 16.63 -7.61 10.24
C ALA A 79 16.63 -7.71 11.78
N VAL A 80 16.08 -6.70 12.48
CA VAL A 80 16.00 -6.67 13.95
C VAL A 80 14.86 -7.55 14.47
N PHE A 81 13.70 -7.50 13.82
CA PHE A 81 12.55 -8.31 14.18
C PHE A 81 12.60 -9.66 13.47
N LYS A 82 12.15 -10.73 14.16
CA LYS A 82 12.03 -12.03 13.49
C LYS A 82 11.12 -11.90 12.26
N PRO A 83 11.54 -12.45 11.10
CA PRO A 83 10.74 -12.39 9.88
C PRO A 83 9.34 -12.98 10.12
N ASN A 84 8.34 -12.11 9.98
CA ASN A 84 6.93 -12.47 10.15
C ASN A 84 6.09 -11.50 9.32
N ILE A 85 5.14 -12.03 8.58
CA ILE A 85 4.30 -11.24 7.66
C ILE A 85 3.55 -10.11 8.37
N TRP A 86 3.07 -10.32 9.59
CA TRP A 86 2.32 -9.31 10.35
C TRP A 86 3.20 -8.15 10.78
N VAL A 87 4.44 -8.47 11.16
CA VAL A 87 5.46 -7.46 11.48
C VAL A 87 5.79 -6.65 10.23
N MET A 88 5.98 -7.29 9.08
CA MET A 88 6.22 -6.61 7.80
C MET A 88 5.08 -5.66 7.45
N ILE A 89 3.83 -6.12 7.48
CA ILE A 89 2.66 -5.29 7.22
C ILE A 89 2.62 -4.10 8.19
N GLY A 90 2.84 -4.34 9.49
CA GLY A 90 2.85 -3.29 10.50
C GLY A 90 3.90 -2.21 10.23
N ILE A 91 5.13 -2.61 9.91
CA ILE A 91 6.22 -1.69 9.56
C ILE A 91 5.89 -0.92 8.27
N MET A 92 5.35 -1.60 7.24
CA MET A 92 4.94 -0.95 6.00
C MET A 92 3.85 0.10 6.26
N CYS A 93 2.87 -0.20 7.11
CA CYS A 93 1.81 0.75 7.48
C CYS A 93 2.35 2.03 8.12
N ILE A 94 3.48 1.94 8.87
CA ILE A 94 4.14 3.10 9.50
C ILE A 94 4.64 4.12 8.46
N PHE A 95 4.92 3.69 7.22
CA PHE A 95 5.44 4.57 6.16
C PHE A 95 4.41 4.87 5.07
N TYR A 96 3.54 3.94 4.72
CA TYR A 96 2.62 4.08 3.59
C TYR A 96 1.49 5.10 3.82
N TRP A 97 1.14 5.43 5.10
CA TRP A 97 0.11 6.40 5.41
C TRP A 97 0.45 7.83 4.94
N VAL A 98 1.73 8.12 4.75
CA VAL A 98 2.22 9.43 4.29
C VAL A 98 1.76 9.75 2.87
N GLY A 99 1.63 8.73 2.00
CA GLY A 99 1.29 8.90 0.59
C GLY A 99 0.03 9.77 0.34
N PRO A 100 -1.12 9.44 0.89
CA PRO A 100 -2.36 10.18 0.63
C PRO A 100 -2.48 11.52 1.38
N VAL A 101 -1.67 11.78 2.42
CA VAL A 101 -1.85 12.92 3.34
C VAL A 101 -1.91 14.26 2.64
N LYS A 102 -0.97 14.56 1.73
CA LYS A 102 -0.92 15.88 1.05
C LYS A 102 -2.18 16.13 0.21
N THR A 103 -2.59 15.13 -0.55
CA THR A 103 -3.77 15.23 -1.42
C THR A 103 -5.03 15.36 -0.58
N VAL A 104 -5.17 14.52 0.44
CA VAL A 104 -6.32 14.56 1.36
C VAL A 104 -6.40 15.89 2.11
N ARG A 105 -5.26 16.41 2.58
CA ARG A 105 -5.22 17.71 3.23
C ARG A 105 -5.65 18.84 2.28
N SER A 106 -5.19 18.82 1.03
CA SER A 106 -5.61 19.82 0.01
C SER A 106 -7.11 19.75 -0.25
N MET A 107 -7.66 18.54 -0.45
CA MET A 107 -9.11 18.34 -0.61
C MET A 107 -9.87 18.74 0.65
N GLY A 108 -9.34 18.42 1.82
CA GLY A 108 -9.94 18.77 3.13
C GLY A 108 -10.02 20.28 3.34
N LEU A 109 -9.02 21.05 2.91
CA LEU A 109 -9.06 22.51 2.94
C LEU A 109 -10.17 23.07 2.05
N GLN A 110 -10.39 22.51 0.85
CA GLN A 110 -11.49 22.90 -0.03
C GLN A 110 -12.85 22.57 0.59
N ILE A 111 -13.03 21.35 1.11
CA ILE A 111 -14.27 20.92 1.76
C ILE A 111 -14.60 21.80 2.97
N LYS A 112 -13.59 22.23 3.72
CA LYS A 112 -13.77 23.06 4.92
C LYS A 112 -14.43 24.42 4.62
N GLU A 113 -14.22 24.97 3.43
CA GLU A 113 -14.77 26.26 2.97
C GLU A 113 -16.18 26.12 2.37
N GLU A 114 -16.73 24.92 2.31
CA GLU A 114 -18.07 24.69 1.78
C GLU A 114 -19.15 25.24 2.72
N THR A 115 -20.16 25.92 2.15
CA THR A 115 -21.22 26.62 2.89
C THR A 115 -21.97 25.73 3.89
N TYR A 116 -22.17 24.44 3.56
CA TYR A 116 -22.86 23.52 4.46
C TYR A 116 -22.00 23.13 5.69
N ILE A 117 -20.67 23.20 5.59
CA ILE A 117 -19.76 23.01 6.73
C ILE A 117 -19.86 24.21 7.67
N GLU A 118 -19.87 25.42 7.11
CA GLU A 118 -20.05 26.65 7.90
C GLU A 118 -21.43 26.65 8.60
N ALA A 119 -22.50 26.30 7.87
CA ALA A 119 -23.83 26.18 8.44
C ALA A 119 -23.87 25.13 9.58
N SER A 120 -23.21 23.98 9.39
CA SER A 120 -23.14 22.94 10.42
C SER A 120 -22.42 23.46 11.69
N ARG A 121 -21.37 24.27 11.50
CA ARG A 121 -20.63 24.89 12.61
C ARG A 121 -21.50 25.94 13.33
N ALA A 122 -22.22 26.80 12.59
CA ALA A 122 -23.13 27.79 13.15
C ALA A 122 -24.27 27.17 13.94
N LEU A 123 -24.73 25.96 13.56
CA LEU A 123 -25.72 25.18 14.28
C LEU A 123 -25.15 24.41 15.50
N GLY A 124 -23.86 24.63 15.85
CA GLY A 124 -23.25 24.05 17.04
C GLY A 124 -22.76 22.62 16.87
N ALA A 125 -22.55 22.13 15.64
CA ALA A 125 -21.96 20.80 15.45
C ALA A 125 -20.55 20.73 16.00
N SER A 126 -20.22 19.65 16.75
CA SER A 126 -18.89 19.42 17.27
C SER A 126 -17.87 19.17 16.13
N ASN A 127 -16.60 19.52 16.37
CA ASN A 127 -15.51 19.31 15.42
C ASN A 127 -15.41 17.85 14.96
N THR A 128 -15.52 16.90 15.90
CA THR A 128 -15.52 15.46 15.59
C THR A 128 -16.67 15.09 14.66
N ARG A 129 -17.85 15.64 14.88
CA ARG A 129 -19.02 15.40 14.02
C ARG A 129 -18.77 15.93 12.59
N ILE A 130 -18.22 17.14 12.47
CA ILE A 130 -17.91 17.73 11.16
C ILE A 130 -16.86 16.86 10.43
N ILE A 131 -15.77 16.50 11.09
CA ILE A 131 -14.71 15.69 10.49
C ILE A 131 -15.24 14.34 10.02
N PHE A 132 -15.80 13.53 10.91
CA PHE A 132 -16.14 12.14 10.62
C PHE A 132 -17.49 11.94 9.90
N LYS A 133 -18.45 12.86 10.07
CA LYS A 133 -19.77 12.72 9.44
C LYS A 133 -19.92 13.53 8.15
N HIS A 134 -19.13 14.61 7.98
CA HIS A 134 -19.28 15.49 6.82
C HIS A 134 -18.04 15.48 5.91
N MET A 135 -16.81 15.54 6.47
CA MET A 135 -15.61 15.64 5.63
C MET A 135 -15.07 14.28 5.17
N VAL A 136 -14.84 13.34 6.09
CA VAL A 136 -14.28 12.01 5.76
C VAL A 136 -15.12 11.26 4.73
N PRO A 137 -16.46 11.20 4.81
CA PRO A 137 -17.28 10.50 3.81
C PRO A 137 -17.12 11.02 2.38
N LEU A 138 -16.87 12.31 2.21
CA LEU A 138 -16.62 12.89 0.87
C LEU A 138 -15.29 12.47 0.25
N LEU A 139 -14.37 11.99 1.08
CA LEU A 139 -13.04 11.53 0.66
C LEU A 139 -12.97 10.01 0.50
N ILE A 140 -14.03 9.29 0.86
CA ILE A 140 -14.12 7.83 0.67
C ILE A 140 -13.84 7.43 -0.78
N PRO A 141 -14.41 8.09 -1.81
CA PRO A 141 -14.10 7.80 -3.21
C PRO A 141 -12.59 7.87 -3.50
N TYR A 142 -11.95 8.96 -3.10
CA TYR A 142 -10.51 9.12 -3.23
C TYR A 142 -9.73 8.04 -2.46
N ALA A 143 -10.19 7.71 -1.24
CA ALA A 143 -9.56 6.69 -0.42
C ALA A 143 -9.53 5.32 -1.14
N PHE A 144 -10.66 4.90 -1.73
CA PHE A 144 -10.72 3.64 -2.49
C PHE A 144 -9.79 3.63 -3.71
N ALA A 145 -9.76 4.71 -4.49
CA ALA A 145 -8.84 4.82 -5.62
C ALA A 145 -7.37 4.78 -5.15
N SER A 146 -7.06 5.52 -4.08
CA SER A 146 -5.73 5.53 -3.46
C SER A 146 -5.34 4.16 -2.89
N MET A 147 -6.26 3.43 -2.25
CA MET A 147 -6.02 2.05 -1.79
C MET A 147 -5.61 1.15 -2.95
N ALA A 148 -6.38 1.15 -4.05
CA ALA A 148 -6.06 0.32 -5.21
C ALA A 148 -4.67 0.65 -5.79
N LEU A 149 -4.30 1.94 -5.87
CA LEU A 149 -3.00 2.38 -6.37
C LEU A 149 -1.84 2.08 -5.42
N ASN A 150 -2.08 1.89 -4.12
CA ASN A 150 -1.04 1.55 -3.14
C ASN A 150 -0.74 0.04 -3.06
N VAL A 151 -1.69 -0.82 -3.46
CA VAL A 151 -1.51 -2.29 -3.43
C VAL A 151 -0.26 -2.75 -4.19
N PRO A 152 -0.03 -2.33 -5.46
CA PRO A 152 1.16 -2.71 -6.21
C PRO A 152 2.47 -2.39 -5.48
N GLY A 153 2.56 -1.18 -4.93
CA GLY A 153 3.74 -0.74 -4.17
C GLY A 153 4.03 -1.64 -2.97
N ALA A 154 3.00 -2.01 -2.22
CA ALA A 154 3.14 -2.89 -1.06
C ALA A 154 3.64 -4.29 -1.46
N ILE A 155 3.11 -4.85 -2.56
CA ILE A 155 3.53 -6.17 -3.08
C ILE A 155 5.00 -6.13 -3.53
N VAL A 156 5.41 -5.07 -4.24
CA VAL A 156 6.80 -4.92 -4.71
C VAL A 156 7.77 -4.76 -3.54
N VAL A 157 7.39 -4.00 -2.50
CA VAL A 157 8.23 -3.83 -1.31
C VAL A 157 8.36 -5.15 -0.54
N GLU A 158 7.28 -5.89 -0.35
CA GLU A 158 7.34 -7.23 0.24
C GLU A 158 8.28 -8.14 -0.55
N ALA A 159 8.09 -8.22 -1.88
CA ALA A 159 8.92 -9.05 -2.73
C ALA A 159 10.42 -8.64 -2.67
N THR A 160 10.70 -7.35 -2.56
CA THR A 160 12.07 -6.84 -2.40
C THR A 160 12.67 -7.27 -1.07
N LEU A 161 11.93 -7.14 0.05
CA LEU A 161 12.39 -7.57 1.37
C LEU A 161 12.60 -9.08 1.43
N SER A 162 11.67 -9.84 0.86
CA SER A 162 11.78 -11.31 0.78
C SER A 162 12.97 -11.72 -0.07
N LEU A 163 13.22 -11.08 -1.21
CA LEU A 163 14.39 -11.34 -2.06
C LEU A 163 15.72 -11.09 -1.33
N LEU A 164 15.73 -10.12 -0.41
CA LEU A 164 16.90 -9.83 0.44
C LEU A 164 17.03 -10.79 1.65
N GLY A 165 16.17 -11.79 1.77
CA GLY A 165 16.19 -12.76 2.87
C GLY A 165 15.48 -12.30 4.15
N LEU A 166 14.68 -11.24 4.05
CA LEU A 166 13.98 -10.63 5.18
C LEU A 166 12.47 -10.99 5.20
N GLY A 167 12.03 -11.89 4.29
CA GLY A 167 10.67 -12.40 4.23
C GLY A 167 10.37 -13.42 5.31
N ASP A 168 9.08 -13.75 5.50
CA ASP A 168 8.64 -14.80 6.42
C ASP A 168 8.90 -16.18 5.78
N PRO A 169 9.79 -17.03 6.36
CA PRO A 169 10.14 -18.31 5.77
C PRO A 169 9.01 -19.36 5.88
N ASN A 170 7.96 -19.10 6.64
CA ASN A 170 6.86 -20.04 6.86
C ASN A 170 5.76 -19.93 5.80
N ILE A 171 5.84 -18.95 4.89
CA ILE A 171 4.83 -18.72 3.88
C ILE A 171 5.46 -18.67 2.49
N VAL A 172 4.68 -19.06 1.48
CA VAL A 172 5.13 -19.00 0.09
C VAL A 172 4.62 -17.69 -0.51
N THR A 173 5.50 -16.70 -0.63
CA THR A 173 5.24 -15.46 -1.39
C THR A 173 6.01 -15.48 -2.70
N TRP A 174 5.65 -14.61 -3.63
CA TRP A 174 6.41 -14.46 -4.88
C TRP A 174 7.83 -13.97 -4.64
N GLY A 175 8.02 -13.11 -3.65
CA GLY A 175 9.35 -12.66 -3.21
C GLY A 175 10.20 -13.81 -2.69
N GLN A 176 9.61 -14.72 -1.88
CA GLN A 176 10.30 -15.91 -1.38
C GLN A 176 10.70 -16.86 -2.52
N ILE A 177 9.83 -17.06 -3.52
CA ILE A 177 10.17 -17.89 -4.69
C ILE A 177 11.36 -17.26 -5.45
N LEU A 178 11.37 -15.94 -5.62
CA LEU A 178 12.48 -15.23 -6.27
C LEU A 178 13.78 -15.33 -5.45
N GLN A 179 13.70 -15.26 -4.13
CA GLN A 179 14.86 -15.47 -3.24
C GLN A 179 15.42 -16.89 -3.37
N ASP A 180 14.56 -17.91 -3.33
CA ASP A 180 14.95 -19.31 -3.52
C ASP A 180 15.62 -19.51 -4.89
N ALA A 181 15.08 -18.88 -5.94
CA ALA A 181 15.65 -18.91 -7.28
C ALA A 181 17.03 -18.22 -7.34
N HIS A 182 17.19 -17.08 -6.68
CA HIS A 182 18.46 -16.36 -6.60
C HIS A 182 19.53 -17.21 -5.88
N ASN A 183 19.20 -17.72 -4.69
CA ASN A 183 20.09 -18.54 -3.89
C ASN A 183 20.41 -19.89 -4.55
N GLY A 184 19.47 -20.45 -5.30
CA GLY A 184 19.62 -21.67 -6.07
C GLY A 184 20.41 -21.51 -7.38
N GLY A 185 20.83 -20.29 -7.72
CA GLY A 185 21.59 -20.02 -8.95
C GLY A 185 20.77 -20.21 -10.23
N ALA A 186 19.43 -20.03 -10.15
CA ALA A 186 18.53 -20.28 -11.27
C ALA A 186 18.91 -19.52 -12.56
N MET A 187 19.34 -18.27 -12.45
CA MET A 187 19.77 -17.46 -13.59
C MET A 187 21.03 -18.01 -14.25
N LEU A 188 22.00 -18.48 -13.46
CA LEU A 188 23.25 -19.06 -13.97
C LEU A 188 23.03 -20.43 -14.62
N SER A 189 22.05 -21.17 -14.12
CA SER A 189 21.69 -22.51 -14.63
C SER A 189 20.66 -22.47 -15.77
N GLY A 190 20.25 -21.26 -16.21
CA GLY A 190 19.25 -21.09 -17.28
C GLY A 190 17.82 -21.49 -16.89
N MET A 191 17.50 -21.62 -15.59
CA MET A 191 16.18 -22.02 -15.09
C MET A 191 15.24 -20.80 -15.06
N TRP A 192 14.96 -20.20 -16.23
CA TRP A 192 14.09 -19.03 -16.37
C TRP A 192 12.67 -19.25 -15.83
N TRP A 193 12.16 -20.49 -15.88
CA TRP A 193 10.84 -20.85 -15.36
C TRP A 193 10.70 -20.70 -13.86
N TRP A 194 11.79 -20.56 -13.13
CA TRP A 194 11.77 -20.32 -11.68
C TRP A 194 11.72 -18.83 -11.33
N VAL A 195 12.20 -17.95 -12.22
CA VAL A 195 12.29 -16.50 -12.01
C VAL A 195 11.17 -15.74 -12.72
N VAL A 196 10.90 -16.09 -14.01
CA VAL A 196 9.97 -15.31 -14.84
C VAL A 196 8.52 -15.39 -14.35
N PRO A 197 7.94 -16.57 -14.02
CA PRO A 197 6.55 -16.65 -13.59
C PRO A 197 6.21 -15.84 -12.33
N PRO A 198 6.95 -15.91 -11.22
CA PRO A 198 6.66 -15.07 -10.05
C PRO A 198 6.87 -13.58 -10.34
N GLY A 199 7.87 -13.20 -11.14
CA GLY A 199 8.06 -11.83 -11.59
C GLY A 199 6.88 -11.30 -12.41
N LEU A 200 6.39 -12.10 -13.36
CA LEU A 200 5.18 -11.76 -14.13
C LEU A 200 3.94 -11.68 -13.24
N ALA A 201 3.80 -12.56 -12.26
CA ALA A 201 2.67 -12.51 -11.32
C ALA A 201 2.64 -11.18 -10.55
N ILE A 202 3.80 -10.69 -10.07
CA ILE A 202 3.92 -9.37 -9.44
C ILE A 202 3.51 -8.26 -10.43
N ALA A 203 4.02 -8.29 -11.66
CA ALA A 203 3.74 -7.29 -12.68
C ALA A 203 2.24 -7.28 -13.06
N PHE A 204 1.64 -8.44 -13.31
CA PHE A 204 0.21 -8.53 -13.64
C PHE A 204 -0.69 -8.10 -12.49
N MET A 205 -0.36 -8.46 -11.26
CA MET A 205 -1.10 -8.00 -10.09
C MET A 205 -1.01 -6.48 -9.97
N GLY A 206 0.19 -5.92 -10.16
CA GLY A 206 0.41 -4.49 -10.17
C GLY A 206 -0.42 -3.76 -11.22
N MET A 207 -0.42 -4.25 -12.46
CA MET A 207 -1.23 -3.69 -13.55
C MET A 207 -2.72 -3.78 -13.24
N THR A 208 -3.21 -4.91 -12.72
CA THR A 208 -4.62 -5.11 -12.38
C THR A 208 -5.09 -4.06 -11.38
N PHE A 209 -4.35 -3.88 -10.28
CA PHE A 209 -4.71 -2.87 -9.27
C PHE A 209 -4.55 -1.43 -9.76
N ALA A 210 -3.56 -1.16 -10.62
CA ALA A 210 -3.41 0.14 -11.24
C ALA A 210 -4.62 0.48 -12.13
N PHE A 211 -5.07 -0.46 -12.97
CA PHE A 211 -6.29 -0.27 -13.79
C PHE A 211 -7.54 -0.10 -12.93
N VAL A 212 -7.70 -0.88 -11.86
CA VAL A 212 -8.80 -0.70 -10.90
C VAL A 212 -8.75 0.69 -10.28
N GLY A 213 -7.58 1.13 -9.82
CA GLY A 213 -7.40 2.45 -9.22
C GLY A 213 -7.74 3.59 -10.18
N PHE A 214 -7.25 3.55 -11.42
CA PHE A 214 -7.58 4.54 -12.45
C PHE A 214 -9.06 4.51 -12.84
N ALA A 215 -9.66 3.33 -12.95
CA ALA A 215 -11.10 3.21 -13.23
C ALA A 215 -11.94 3.82 -12.10
N MET A 216 -11.57 3.57 -10.86
CA MET A 216 -12.25 4.13 -9.69
C MET A 216 -12.10 5.65 -9.64
N ASP A 217 -10.90 6.19 -9.86
CA ASP A 217 -10.69 7.63 -9.90
C ASP A 217 -11.55 8.30 -10.97
N LYS A 218 -11.63 7.71 -12.16
CA LYS A 218 -12.48 8.21 -13.26
C LYS A 218 -13.98 8.16 -12.96
N ILE A 219 -14.44 7.11 -12.26
CA ILE A 219 -15.86 6.95 -11.90
C ILE A 219 -16.24 7.94 -10.80
N LEU A 220 -15.36 8.13 -9.84
CA LEU A 220 -15.61 8.88 -8.62
C LEU A 220 -15.34 10.39 -8.77
N ASN A 221 -14.61 10.81 -9.82
CA ASN A 221 -14.37 12.19 -10.19
C ASN A 221 -15.12 12.56 -11.49
N PRO A 222 -16.42 12.86 -11.43
CA PRO A 222 -17.21 13.14 -12.64
C PRO A 222 -16.78 14.42 -13.40
N LYS A 223 -15.99 15.30 -12.78
CA LYS A 223 -15.42 16.49 -13.42
C LYS A 223 -14.40 16.17 -14.53
N LEU A 224 -13.90 14.94 -14.62
CA LEU A 224 -13.03 14.48 -15.71
C LEU A 224 -13.79 13.99 -16.96
N LYS A 225 -15.13 13.92 -16.89
CA LYS A 225 -15.99 13.48 -18.02
C LYS A 225 -16.26 14.57 -19.09
N THR A 226 -15.83 15.80 -18.89
CA THR A 226 -16.12 16.95 -19.78
C THR A 226 -14.88 17.51 -20.45
N ARG A 227 -14.02 16.63 -20.99
CA ARG A 227 -13.03 16.98 -22.02
C ARG A 227 -12.88 15.87 -23.04
#